data_b1599731b0de1432aec6525a4c443611
#
_entry.id   b1599731b0de1432aec6525a4c443611
#
_cell.length_a   1.000
_cell.length_b   1.000
_cell.length_c   1.000
_cell.angle_alpha   90.00
_cell.angle_beta   90.00
_cell.angle_gamma   90.00
#
_symmetry.space_group_name_H-M   'P 1'
#
loop_
_entity.id
_entity.type
_entity.pdbx_description
1 polymer ?
#
loop_
_entity_poly.entity_id
_entity_poly.type
_entity_poly.pdbx_seq_one_letter_code
_entity_poly.pdbx_strand_id
1 'polypeptide(L)'
;MSTMAERDSDVSEPSRSRPRLGLRRGRGGGGRGRGGRGGGGGDKGGRPPIGLLPLIVIAIALVATGIGAIIVSTSYDTPREAKVLGPNLAINDGASNPLDLSANNSPALVRNPREAGNLVVANRIDSPAYSCSLHVSFDGGGRWTQTPIPAPRGEEPKCFAPDAVFGSDGTLYVSYVTLKGRANAPNAVWLSRSPDGGKTLSAPVRTPLGAKAFQVRLTADPTAAKRIYLTYLKADELGLYTFSNTGNPIMAVRSDDGGTNWTDATRVSGPSRQRVVAPSPAIGKGSELNVLYLDLGDDVLDYGGGHRGRGGAPYDGRWQLVLARSTDRGATWRESVVDDAVVPTERFIVFTPPFPSLAVDRDSGTAYAAFQDGRDGDADVRLWSLRSGAGEWSEPVRVNDTRTGDGTAQYLPKLAVAPNGRLDVVYYDRRADRTNVLNEVSLQASFDEGKTFLPRVRLSDRAFSSRIGFGVERDLADLGSRLGLLSTDDRAYAIWTDTRNGSVRTAKQDIARSVVGFNDPPRLSSASETALRVGGALLILLGIGTLVLALARRRAAARKAA
;
A
#
# COMPACT_ATOMS: atom_id res chain seq x y z
N MET A 1 19.26 24.27 54.35
CA MET A 1 19.21 23.43 55.55
C MET A 1 18.98 22.03 55.05
N SER A 2 20.05 21.37 55.00
CA SER A 2 20.53 20.16 55.70
C SER A 2 20.03 18.92 54.98
N THR A 3 20.82 18.24 54.26
CA THR A 3 22.03 17.36 54.40
C THR A 3 21.67 15.88 54.50
N MET A 4 22.28 15.12 53.61
CA MET A 4 22.85 13.77 53.76
C MET A 4 21.87 12.59 54.00
N ALA A 5 22.03 11.41 53.41
CA ALA A 5 23.27 10.66 53.19
C ALA A 5 23.05 9.50 52.20
N GLU A 6 24.14 9.17 51.56
CA GLU A 6 24.48 7.94 50.83
C GLU A 6 24.14 6.64 51.57
N ARG A 7 23.84 5.59 50.81
CA ARG A 7 24.45 4.26 51.00
C ARG A 7 24.40 3.41 49.73
N ASP A 8 25.59 3.08 49.29
CA ASP A 8 25.94 1.98 48.40
C ASP A 8 25.40 0.63 48.90
N SER A 9 25.02 -0.21 47.94
CA SER A 9 25.23 -1.66 48.06
C SER A 9 25.32 -2.28 46.66
N ASP A 10 26.57 -2.61 46.33
CA ASP A 10 26.96 -3.63 45.34
C ASP A 10 26.13 -4.91 45.46
N VAL A 11 25.65 -5.44 44.35
CA VAL A 11 25.46 -6.88 44.14
C VAL A 11 25.80 -7.23 42.70
N SER A 12 26.86 -8.00 42.60
CA SER A 12 27.50 -8.64 41.46
C SER A 12 26.62 -9.50 40.59
N GLU A 13 26.85 -9.39 39.27
CA GLU A 13 26.47 -10.38 38.25
C GLU A 13 27.10 -11.76 38.48
N PRO A 14 26.45 -12.84 38.02
CA PRO A 14 27.15 -14.05 37.66
C PRO A 14 27.18 -14.27 36.15
N SER A 15 28.37 -14.24 35.61
CA SER A 15 28.76 -14.68 34.29
C SER A 15 28.37 -16.13 34.02
N ARG A 16 27.67 -16.41 32.92
CA ARG A 16 27.52 -17.77 32.39
C ARG A 16 28.49 -18.02 31.24
N SER A 17 29.49 -18.82 31.53
CA SER A 17 30.50 -19.40 30.65
C SER A 17 29.89 -20.37 29.62
N ARG A 18 30.28 -20.23 28.35
CA ARG A 18 30.10 -21.23 27.30
C ARG A 18 31.22 -22.30 27.39
N PRO A 19 30.92 -23.58 27.17
CA PRO A 19 31.97 -24.59 27.04
C PRO A 19 32.55 -24.60 25.63
N ARG A 20 33.86 -24.43 25.52
CA ARG A 20 34.64 -24.71 24.30
C ARG A 20 34.96 -26.22 24.28
N LEU A 21 34.61 -26.89 23.20
CA LEU A 21 35.12 -28.23 22.89
C LEU A 21 36.56 -28.10 22.35
N GLY A 22 37.48 -28.62 23.11
CA GLY A 22 38.89 -28.72 22.74
C GLY A 22 39.17 -30.00 21.97
N LEU A 23 39.74 -29.86 20.79
CA LEU A 23 40.39 -30.92 20.05
C LEU A 23 41.75 -31.26 20.69
N ARG A 24 41.90 -32.43 21.22
CA ARG A 24 43.21 -33.02 21.64
C ARG A 24 43.80 -33.80 20.47
N ARG A 25 44.91 -33.33 19.94
CA ARG A 25 45.89 -34.12 19.19
C ARG A 25 46.76 -34.88 20.20
N GLY A 26 46.81 -36.21 20.06
CA GLY A 26 47.77 -37.07 20.69
C GLY A 26 48.84 -37.56 19.71
N ARG A 27 50.08 -37.26 20.04
CA ARG A 27 51.29 -37.76 19.37
C ARG A 27 52.01 -38.72 20.28
N GLY A 28 52.63 -39.73 19.68
CA GLY A 28 53.73 -40.50 20.23
C GLY A 28 53.34 -41.94 20.53
N GLY A 29 54.06 -42.91 20.15
CA GLY A 29 55.42 -43.17 19.93
C GLY A 29 55.64 -44.67 19.78
N GLY A 30 56.64 -45.01 19.12
CA GLY A 30 57.17 -46.21 18.57
C GLY A 30 57.36 -47.41 19.47
N GLY A 31 57.39 -48.58 18.81
CA GLY A 31 57.80 -49.85 19.37
C GLY A 31 58.09 -50.85 18.24
N ARG A 32 59.40 -51.12 18.04
CA ARG A 32 59.90 -52.10 17.10
C ARG A 32 59.75 -53.51 17.67
N GLY A 33 59.27 -54.47 16.86
CA GLY A 33 59.36 -55.90 17.17
C GLY A 33 59.44 -56.73 15.90
N ARG A 34 60.51 -57.45 15.74
CA ARG A 34 60.92 -58.33 14.64
C ARG A 34 60.14 -59.64 14.59
N GLY A 35 59.94 -60.11 13.35
CA GLY A 35 60.24 -61.50 13.01
C GLY A 35 59.02 -62.46 12.79
N GLY A 36 58.95 -63.03 11.60
CA GLY A 36 58.20 -64.26 11.35
C GLY A 36 57.79 -64.42 9.90
N ARG A 37 58.65 -65.13 9.10
CA ARG A 37 58.32 -65.64 7.76
C ARG A 37 57.27 -66.71 7.85
N GLY A 38 56.24 -66.71 6.99
CA GLY A 38 55.38 -67.81 6.71
C GLY A 38 54.54 -67.53 5.48
N GLY A 39 54.83 -68.23 4.39
CA GLY A 39 54.18 -68.04 3.09
C GLY A 39 52.81 -68.66 3.05
N GLY A 40 52.03 -68.31 2.06
CA GLY A 40 50.89 -69.09 1.63
C GLY A 40 49.69 -68.30 1.18
N GLY A 41 49.37 -68.36 -0.08
CA GLY A 41 48.02 -68.38 -0.57
C GLY A 41 47.32 -66.98 -0.72
N GLY A 42 47.37 -66.43 -1.94
CA GLY A 42 46.50 -65.34 -2.31
C GLY A 42 45.04 -65.71 -2.35
N ASP A 43 44.35 -65.30 -1.35
CA ASP A 43 42.87 -65.29 -1.42
C ASP A 43 42.42 -63.87 -1.71
N LYS A 44 41.93 -63.67 -2.94
CA LYS A 44 41.26 -62.44 -3.30
C LYS A 44 39.93 -62.38 -2.54
N GLY A 45 39.98 -61.85 -1.32
CA GLY A 45 38.80 -61.61 -0.52
C GLY A 45 37.83 -60.63 -1.24
N GLY A 46 37.02 -61.20 -2.09
CA GLY A 46 35.84 -60.52 -2.60
C GLY A 46 34.97 -60.09 -1.42
N ARG A 47 34.64 -58.82 -1.30
CA ARG A 47 33.67 -58.33 -0.31
C ARG A 47 32.42 -59.18 -0.40
N PRO A 48 31.88 -59.68 0.70
CA PRO A 48 30.66 -60.50 0.65
C PRO A 48 29.56 -59.69 -0.06
N PRO A 49 28.78 -60.31 -0.96
CA PRO A 49 27.69 -59.61 -1.64
C PRO A 49 26.72 -59.08 -0.60
N ILE A 50 26.38 -57.79 -0.72
CA ILE A 50 25.39 -57.15 0.16
C ILE A 50 24.14 -58.06 0.17
N GLY A 51 23.74 -58.50 1.35
CA GLY A 51 22.58 -59.40 1.52
C GLY A 51 21.30 -58.75 0.97
N LEU A 52 20.31 -59.56 0.64
CA LEU A 52 19.04 -59.12 0.09
C LEU A 52 18.31 -58.15 1.03
N LEU A 53 18.31 -58.44 2.33
CA LEU A 53 17.62 -57.63 3.34
C LEU A 53 18.13 -56.18 3.42
N PRO A 54 19.45 -55.89 3.45
CA PRO A 54 19.96 -54.55 3.40
C PRO A 54 19.55 -53.75 2.14
N LEU A 55 19.51 -54.39 0.97
CA LEU A 55 19.10 -53.76 -0.28
C LEU A 55 17.62 -53.34 -0.24
N ILE A 56 16.75 -54.16 0.32
CA ILE A 56 15.33 -53.83 0.49
C ILE A 56 15.16 -52.67 1.48
N VAL A 57 15.88 -52.70 2.59
CA VAL A 57 15.83 -51.60 3.58
C VAL A 57 16.30 -50.28 2.96
N ILE A 58 17.40 -50.29 2.19
CA ILE A 58 17.89 -49.10 1.47
C ILE A 58 16.86 -48.61 0.46
N ALA A 59 16.23 -49.50 -0.31
CA ALA A 59 15.20 -49.14 -1.27
C ALA A 59 13.99 -48.47 -0.61
N ILE A 60 13.51 -49.00 0.50
CA ILE A 60 12.40 -48.43 1.26
C ILE A 60 12.79 -47.07 1.83
N ALA A 61 13.99 -46.93 2.39
CA ALA A 61 14.48 -45.64 2.93
C ALA A 61 14.56 -44.59 1.85
N LEU A 62 15.09 -44.91 0.67
CA LEU A 62 15.19 -43.98 -0.47
C LEU A 62 13.80 -43.50 -0.94
N VAL A 63 12.85 -44.43 -1.10
CA VAL A 63 11.47 -44.10 -1.49
C VAL A 63 10.79 -43.25 -0.43
N ALA A 64 10.90 -43.58 0.84
CA ALA A 64 10.30 -42.83 1.93
C ALA A 64 10.88 -41.41 2.03
N THR A 65 12.21 -41.27 1.88
CA THR A 65 12.87 -39.96 1.87
C THR A 65 12.44 -39.13 0.66
N GLY A 66 12.34 -39.72 -0.52
CA GLY A 66 11.88 -39.05 -1.74
C GLY A 66 10.42 -38.57 -1.63
N ILE A 67 9.54 -39.44 -1.10
CA ILE A 67 8.15 -39.03 -0.81
C ILE A 67 8.11 -37.90 0.22
N GLY A 68 8.88 -37.99 1.30
CA GLY A 68 9.00 -36.93 2.31
C GLY A 68 9.43 -35.62 1.72
N ALA A 69 10.43 -35.59 0.83
CA ALA A 69 10.88 -34.37 0.16
C ALA A 69 9.78 -33.75 -0.71
N ILE A 70 9.01 -34.54 -1.44
CA ILE A 70 7.87 -34.06 -2.25
C ILE A 70 6.75 -33.53 -1.34
N ILE A 71 6.40 -34.24 -0.27
CA ILE A 71 5.38 -33.78 0.70
C ILE A 71 5.82 -32.45 1.33
N VAL A 72 7.08 -32.30 1.72
CA VAL A 72 7.61 -31.04 2.24
C VAL A 72 7.47 -29.94 1.19
N SER A 73 7.83 -30.19 -0.08
CA SER A 73 7.68 -29.16 -1.13
C SER A 73 6.23 -28.73 -1.33
N THR A 74 5.27 -29.66 -1.27
CA THR A 74 3.84 -29.37 -1.46
C THR A 74 3.18 -28.74 -0.23
N SER A 75 3.70 -28.96 0.99
CA SER A 75 3.19 -28.28 2.19
C SER A 75 3.42 -26.77 2.19
N TYR A 76 4.31 -26.26 1.34
CA TYR A 76 4.53 -24.82 1.11
C TYR A 76 3.71 -24.26 -0.06
N ASP A 77 2.89 -25.07 -0.74
CA ASP A 77 2.01 -24.64 -1.84
C ASP A 77 0.64 -24.10 -1.35
N THR A 78 0.49 -23.86 -0.05
CA THR A 78 -0.75 -23.28 0.49
C THR A 78 -1.04 -21.96 -0.22
N PRO A 79 -2.24 -21.77 -0.81
CA PRO A 79 -2.56 -20.55 -1.52
C PRO A 79 -2.57 -19.36 -0.56
N ARG A 80 -2.13 -18.20 -1.08
CA ARG A 80 -2.33 -16.95 -0.40
C ARG A 80 -3.79 -16.58 -0.46
N GLU A 81 -4.34 -16.12 0.65
CA GLU A 81 -5.73 -15.73 0.75
C GLU A 81 -5.85 -14.34 1.37
N ALA A 82 -6.84 -13.60 0.88
CA ALA A 82 -7.25 -12.33 1.44
C ALA A 82 -8.74 -12.43 1.84
N LYS A 83 -9.08 -12.07 3.07
CA LYS A 83 -10.43 -12.22 3.62
C LYS A 83 -10.85 -11.00 4.45
N VAL A 84 -12.09 -10.55 4.26
CA VAL A 84 -12.67 -9.49 5.10
C VAL A 84 -12.81 -9.98 6.54
N LEU A 85 -12.33 -9.16 7.48
CA LEU A 85 -12.40 -9.40 8.92
C LEU A 85 -13.52 -8.57 9.55
N GLY A 86 -14.67 -9.20 9.80
CA GLY A 86 -15.83 -8.58 10.43
C GLY A 86 -16.67 -7.70 9.49
N PRO A 87 -17.72 -7.05 10.01
CA PRO A 87 -18.63 -6.23 9.24
C PRO A 87 -18.02 -4.87 8.87
N ASN A 88 -18.66 -4.18 7.92
CA ASN A 88 -18.37 -2.77 7.70
C ASN A 88 -18.77 -1.94 8.94
N LEU A 89 -17.94 -0.99 9.32
CA LEU A 89 -18.23 -0.06 10.40
C LEU A 89 -18.22 1.36 9.85
N ALA A 90 -19.17 2.18 10.32
CA ALA A 90 -19.13 3.61 10.11
C ALA A 90 -18.11 4.24 11.08
N ILE A 91 -17.42 5.28 10.60
CA ILE A 91 -16.42 6.03 11.38
C ILE A 91 -17.04 7.27 12.01
N ASN A 92 -17.90 7.98 11.27
CA ASN A 92 -18.57 9.19 11.75
C ASN A 92 -19.76 8.86 12.66
N ASP A 93 -19.90 9.59 13.76
CA ASP A 93 -20.91 9.35 14.80
C ASP A 93 -22.36 9.49 14.30
N GLY A 94 -22.57 10.38 13.31
CA GLY A 94 -23.90 10.63 12.72
C GLY A 94 -24.40 9.55 11.76
N ALA A 95 -23.61 8.51 11.46
CA ALA A 95 -23.96 7.53 10.43
C ALA A 95 -25.30 6.81 10.68
N SER A 96 -25.62 6.47 11.93
CA SER A 96 -26.87 5.83 12.33
C SER A 96 -27.99 6.82 12.63
N ASN A 97 -27.73 8.13 12.65
CA ASN A 97 -28.73 9.15 12.94
C ASN A 97 -29.43 9.58 11.64
N PRO A 98 -30.76 9.33 11.49
CA PRO A 98 -31.49 9.72 10.28
C PRO A 98 -31.67 11.24 10.15
N LEU A 99 -31.44 11.99 11.22
CA LEU A 99 -31.53 13.47 11.22
C LEU A 99 -30.18 14.11 10.86
N ASP A 100 -29.10 13.36 10.83
CA ASP A 100 -27.81 13.83 10.35
C ASP A 100 -27.78 13.82 8.82
N LEU A 101 -27.63 14.99 8.21
CA LEU A 101 -27.58 15.19 6.76
C LEU A 101 -26.17 15.47 6.27
N SER A 102 -25.16 15.16 7.08
CA SER A 102 -23.76 15.44 6.73
C SER A 102 -23.29 14.60 5.56
N ALA A 103 -22.70 15.26 4.56
CA ALA A 103 -22.07 14.62 3.42
C ALA A 103 -20.57 14.45 3.69
N ASN A 104 -20.21 13.40 4.43
CA ASN A 104 -18.82 13.06 4.76
C ASN A 104 -18.13 12.35 3.60
N ASN A 105 -17.02 12.90 3.10
CA ASN A 105 -16.30 12.28 1.98
C ASN A 105 -14.80 12.58 1.96
N SER A 106 -14.09 12.05 0.96
CA SER A 106 -12.66 12.26 0.73
C SER A 106 -11.78 11.91 1.93
N PRO A 107 -11.87 10.71 2.52
CA PRO A 107 -11.12 10.36 3.71
C PRO A 107 -9.60 10.26 3.45
N ALA A 108 -8.80 10.71 4.42
CA ALA A 108 -7.37 10.46 4.52
C ALA A 108 -7.12 9.63 5.78
N LEU A 109 -6.55 8.43 5.62
CA LEU A 109 -6.25 7.51 6.73
C LEU A 109 -4.74 7.50 6.99
N VAL A 110 -4.36 7.68 8.25
CA VAL A 110 -2.97 7.60 8.70
C VAL A 110 -2.85 6.84 10.01
N ARG A 111 -1.67 6.25 10.26
CA ARG A 111 -1.34 5.53 11.49
C ARG A 111 -0.15 6.17 12.18
N ASN A 112 -0.23 6.27 13.49
CA ASN A 112 0.86 6.71 14.33
C ASN A 112 2.01 5.68 14.27
N PRO A 113 3.23 6.07 13.86
CA PRO A 113 4.36 5.15 13.80
C PRO A 113 4.85 4.69 15.19
N ARG A 114 4.48 5.39 16.25
CA ARG A 114 4.85 5.08 17.64
C ARG A 114 3.79 4.26 18.37
N GLU A 115 2.54 4.27 17.89
CA GLU A 115 1.43 3.58 18.54
C GLU A 115 0.55 2.92 17.47
N ALA A 116 0.75 1.62 17.26
CA ALA A 116 0.11 0.87 16.16
C ALA A 116 -1.41 0.88 16.21
N GLY A 117 -2.01 0.99 17.40
CA GLY A 117 -3.46 1.10 17.59
C GLY A 117 -4.03 2.48 17.30
N ASN A 118 -3.17 3.50 17.18
CA ASN A 118 -3.62 4.87 16.94
C ASN A 118 -3.74 5.14 15.44
N LEU A 119 -4.99 5.23 14.99
CA LEU A 119 -5.38 5.54 13.62
C LEU A 119 -6.12 6.88 13.60
N VAL A 120 -5.93 7.66 12.55
CA VAL A 120 -6.61 8.94 12.36
C VAL A 120 -7.19 9.00 10.96
N VAL A 121 -8.44 9.48 10.86
CA VAL A 121 -9.12 9.78 9.60
C VAL A 121 -9.50 11.25 9.58
N ALA A 122 -9.00 11.98 8.60
CA ALA A 122 -9.46 13.32 8.29
C ALA A 122 -10.37 13.25 7.06
N ASN A 123 -11.55 13.88 7.12
CA ASN A 123 -12.45 13.95 5.99
C ASN A 123 -13.16 15.32 5.92
N ARG A 124 -13.59 15.68 4.73
CA ARG A 124 -14.41 16.87 4.54
C ARG A 124 -15.90 16.54 4.66
N ILE A 125 -16.69 17.56 4.95
CA ILE A 125 -18.14 17.52 4.97
C ILE A 125 -18.62 18.62 4.02
N ASP A 126 -19.35 18.25 2.97
CA ASP A 126 -19.77 19.19 1.92
C ASP A 126 -21.18 19.77 2.17
N SER A 127 -22.03 19.07 2.95
CA SER A 127 -23.39 19.46 3.28
C SER A 127 -23.65 19.17 4.78
N PRO A 128 -24.48 19.93 5.48
CA PRO A 128 -25.23 21.14 5.03
C PRO A 128 -24.37 22.39 4.87
N ALA A 129 -23.13 22.37 5.39
CA ALA A 129 -22.15 23.44 5.26
C ALA A 129 -20.76 22.83 5.14
N TYR A 130 -19.87 23.47 4.38
CA TYR A 130 -18.49 23.06 4.28
C TYR A 130 -17.79 23.05 5.63
N SER A 131 -17.40 21.89 6.08
CA SER A 131 -16.64 21.68 7.32
C SER A 131 -15.69 20.48 7.20
N CYS A 132 -14.91 20.23 8.25
CA CYS A 132 -13.97 19.12 8.29
C CYS A 132 -14.13 18.33 9.58
N SER A 133 -13.91 17.03 9.51
CA SER A 133 -13.88 16.13 10.65
C SER A 133 -12.50 15.49 10.80
N LEU A 134 -12.14 15.23 12.05
CA LEU A 134 -11.04 14.37 12.43
C LEU A 134 -11.58 13.28 13.34
N HIS A 135 -11.40 12.02 12.96
CA HIS A 135 -11.79 10.86 13.74
C HIS A 135 -10.56 10.11 14.19
N VAL A 136 -10.51 9.72 15.44
CA VAL A 136 -9.36 9.11 16.10
C VAL A 136 -9.72 7.79 16.73
N SER A 137 -8.89 6.79 16.53
CA SER A 137 -8.99 5.48 17.18
C SER A 137 -7.67 5.16 17.88
N PHE A 138 -7.74 4.46 19.02
CA PHE A 138 -6.58 3.95 19.76
C PHE A 138 -6.57 2.43 19.90
N ASP A 139 -7.54 1.75 19.30
CA ASP A 139 -7.72 0.30 19.35
C ASP A 139 -7.63 -0.38 17.98
N GLY A 140 -6.92 0.25 17.04
CA GLY A 140 -6.75 -0.29 15.68
C GLY A 140 -8.01 -0.14 14.82
N GLY A 141 -8.83 0.88 15.09
CA GLY A 141 -10.00 1.20 14.29
C GLY A 141 -11.29 0.48 14.72
N GLY A 142 -11.33 -0.13 15.92
CA GLY A 142 -12.55 -0.73 16.47
C GLY A 142 -13.54 0.34 16.93
N ARG A 143 -13.04 1.37 17.59
CA ARG A 143 -13.84 2.52 18.08
C ARG A 143 -13.21 3.81 17.59
N TRP A 144 -14.05 4.78 17.28
CA TRP A 144 -13.66 6.09 16.80
C TRP A 144 -14.30 7.19 17.65
N THR A 145 -13.55 8.26 17.87
CA THR A 145 -14.02 9.48 18.52
C THR A 145 -13.71 10.66 17.62
N GLN A 146 -14.61 11.63 17.57
CA GLN A 146 -14.40 12.83 16.79
C GLN A 146 -13.61 13.87 17.59
N THR A 147 -12.55 14.42 17.00
CA THR A 147 -11.80 15.57 17.53
C THR A 147 -12.16 16.80 16.70
N PRO A 148 -12.63 17.90 17.30
CA PRO A 148 -12.93 19.12 16.58
C PRO A 148 -11.68 19.72 15.94
N ILE A 149 -11.77 20.10 14.67
CA ILE A 149 -10.74 20.89 14.00
C ILE A 149 -10.99 22.36 14.35
N PRO A 150 -10.02 23.04 15.00
CA PRO A 150 -10.25 24.40 15.49
C PRO A 150 -10.34 25.40 14.32
N ALA A 151 -11.37 26.25 14.35
CA ALA A 151 -11.49 27.36 13.41
C ALA A 151 -10.44 28.44 13.74
N PRO A 152 -9.66 28.92 12.74
CA PRO A 152 -8.71 29.98 12.96
C PRO A 152 -9.41 31.29 13.31
N ARG A 153 -8.78 32.09 14.20
CA ARG A 153 -9.34 33.37 14.60
C ARG A 153 -9.44 34.33 13.39
N GLY A 154 -10.62 34.89 13.17
CA GLY A 154 -10.88 35.83 12.06
C GLY A 154 -11.22 35.18 10.72
N GLU A 155 -11.28 33.84 10.66
CA GLU A 155 -11.77 33.09 9.50
C GLU A 155 -13.24 32.71 9.66
N GLU A 156 -13.95 32.52 8.55
CA GLU A 156 -15.27 31.90 8.58
C GLU A 156 -15.15 30.43 9.04
N PRO A 157 -16.14 29.86 9.73
CA PRO A 157 -16.11 28.48 10.20
C PRO A 157 -16.37 27.48 9.05
N LYS A 158 -15.64 27.66 7.94
CA LYS A 158 -15.71 26.84 6.74
C LYS A 158 -14.37 26.21 6.49
N CYS A 159 -14.34 24.91 6.34
CA CYS A 159 -13.15 24.13 6.12
C CYS A 159 -13.30 23.22 4.90
N PHE A 160 -12.21 23.02 4.16
CA PHE A 160 -12.17 22.18 2.98
C PHE A 160 -10.82 21.43 2.86
N ALA A 161 -10.84 20.29 2.17
CA ALA A 161 -9.66 19.49 1.85
C ALA A 161 -8.73 19.22 3.06
N PRO A 162 -9.23 18.71 4.20
CA PRO A 162 -8.37 18.36 5.32
C PRO A 162 -7.46 17.20 4.92
N ASP A 163 -6.20 17.27 5.36
CA ASP A 163 -5.23 16.20 5.23
C ASP A 163 -4.46 16.00 6.53
N ALA A 164 -4.02 14.77 6.81
CA ALA A 164 -3.35 14.42 8.05
C ALA A 164 -2.14 13.53 7.79
N VAL A 165 -1.07 13.71 8.59
CA VAL A 165 0.10 12.82 8.59
C VAL A 165 0.70 12.78 9.99
N PHE A 166 1.36 11.67 10.33
CA PHE A 166 2.19 11.58 11.52
C PHE A 166 3.67 11.82 11.17
N GLY A 167 4.33 12.65 11.97
CA GLY A 167 5.78 12.68 12.03
C GLY A 167 6.33 11.38 12.64
N SER A 168 7.61 11.11 12.43
CA SER A 168 8.24 9.90 12.97
C SER A 168 8.35 9.86 14.51
N ASP A 169 8.13 10.99 15.17
CA ASP A 169 8.04 11.13 16.62
C ASP A 169 6.62 10.87 17.19
N GLY A 170 5.63 10.62 16.34
CA GLY A 170 4.23 10.43 16.72
C GLY A 170 3.42 11.73 16.80
N THR A 171 3.99 12.89 16.47
CA THR A 171 3.24 14.14 16.35
C THR A 171 2.33 14.07 15.13
N LEU A 172 1.03 14.28 15.33
CA LEU A 172 0.07 14.41 14.23
C LEU A 172 0.06 15.85 13.70
N TYR A 173 0.11 15.99 12.40
CA TYR A 173 -0.07 17.24 11.68
C TYR A 173 -1.37 17.16 10.88
N VAL A 174 -2.21 18.20 10.96
CA VAL A 174 -3.48 18.31 10.23
C VAL A 174 -3.48 19.63 9.47
N SER A 175 -3.51 19.56 8.14
CA SER A 175 -3.66 20.74 7.29
C SER A 175 -5.08 20.84 6.74
N TYR A 176 -5.57 22.06 6.52
CA TYR A 176 -6.87 22.31 5.93
C TYR A 176 -6.95 23.70 5.30
N VAL A 177 -7.89 23.89 4.38
CA VAL A 177 -8.14 25.14 3.68
C VAL A 177 -9.36 25.82 4.32
N THR A 178 -9.27 27.10 4.66
CA THR A 178 -10.44 27.91 5.00
C THR A 178 -11.08 28.48 3.76
N LEU A 179 -12.42 28.55 3.75
CA LEU A 179 -13.21 29.13 2.68
C LEU A 179 -13.87 30.42 3.15
N LYS A 180 -14.11 31.35 2.22
CA LYS A 180 -14.75 32.65 2.52
C LYS A 180 -15.87 33.01 1.56
N GLY A 181 -16.81 33.79 2.05
CA GLY A 181 -17.92 34.36 1.29
C GLY A 181 -18.93 33.32 0.82
N ARG A 182 -19.96 33.78 0.11
CA ARG A 182 -21.04 32.91 -0.39
C ARG A 182 -20.57 31.96 -1.49
N ALA A 183 -19.53 32.35 -2.26
CA ALA A 183 -18.95 31.50 -3.30
C ALA A 183 -18.00 30.41 -2.76
N ASN A 184 -17.79 30.33 -1.43
CA ASN A 184 -16.86 29.38 -0.81
C ASN A 184 -15.46 29.43 -1.42
N ALA A 185 -14.95 30.64 -1.70
CA ALA A 185 -13.62 30.80 -2.27
C ALA A 185 -12.55 30.40 -1.26
N PRO A 186 -11.48 29.68 -1.67
CA PRO A 186 -10.33 29.42 -0.80
C PRO A 186 -9.72 30.73 -0.27
N ASN A 187 -9.32 30.73 1.01
CA ASN A 187 -8.74 31.91 1.65
C ASN A 187 -7.30 31.67 2.12
N ALA A 188 -7.08 30.65 2.91
CA ALA A 188 -5.77 30.31 3.45
C ALA A 188 -5.65 28.82 3.76
N VAL A 189 -4.42 28.34 3.86
CA VAL A 189 -4.10 26.99 4.33
C VAL A 189 -3.54 27.08 5.75
N TRP A 190 -4.10 26.27 6.63
CA TRP A 190 -3.78 26.23 8.05
C TRP A 190 -3.22 24.88 8.44
N LEU A 191 -2.42 24.85 9.52
CA LEU A 191 -1.82 23.68 10.09
C LEU A 191 -2.07 23.65 11.59
N SER A 192 -2.64 22.55 12.11
CA SER A 192 -2.72 22.24 13.54
C SER A 192 -1.87 21.02 13.86
N ARG A 193 -1.43 20.88 15.13
CA ARG A 193 -0.60 19.79 15.61
C ARG A 193 -1.26 19.10 16.79
N SER A 194 -0.96 17.81 16.95
CA SER A 194 -1.37 17.04 18.12
C SER A 194 -0.20 16.20 18.61
N PRO A 195 0.24 16.35 19.86
CA PRO A 195 1.26 15.52 20.46
C PRO A 195 0.69 14.23 21.09
N ASP A 196 -0.63 14.11 21.16
CA ASP A 196 -1.37 13.08 21.90
C ASP A 196 -2.18 12.13 20.99
N GLY A 197 -1.70 11.97 19.75
CA GLY A 197 -2.28 11.04 18.78
C GLY A 197 -3.61 11.50 18.19
N GLY A 198 -3.94 12.78 18.27
CA GLY A 198 -5.16 13.37 17.72
C GLY A 198 -6.28 13.59 18.72
N LYS A 199 -6.06 13.35 20.04
CA LYS A 199 -7.08 13.64 21.07
C LYS A 199 -7.36 15.13 21.16
N THR A 200 -6.31 15.94 21.07
CA THR A 200 -6.40 17.41 21.04
C THR A 200 -5.61 17.98 19.88
N LEU A 201 -6.04 19.12 19.39
CA LEU A 201 -5.33 19.89 18.36
C LEU A 201 -4.89 21.23 18.92
N SER A 202 -3.66 21.65 18.57
CA SER A 202 -3.17 22.99 18.87
C SER A 202 -3.98 24.06 18.15
N ALA A 203 -3.89 25.31 18.61
CA ALA A 203 -4.33 26.43 17.82
C ALA A 203 -3.69 26.38 16.41
N PRO A 204 -4.47 26.67 15.35
CA PRO A 204 -3.97 26.60 13.99
C PRO A 204 -2.95 27.70 13.69
N VAL A 205 -1.90 27.33 12.96
CA VAL A 205 -0.87 28.24 12.45
C VAL A 205 -1.08 28.41 10.96
N ARG A 206 -1.02 29.66 10.48
CA ARG A 206 -1.14 29.94 9.05
C ARG A 206 0.13 29.49 8.32
N THR A 207 -0.05 28.75 7.23
CA THR A 207 1.05 28.38 6.33
C THR A 207 1.33 29.55 5.34
N PRO A 208 2.42 29.53 4.57
CA PRO A 208 2.68 30.55 3.54
C PRO A 208 1.71 30.46 2.35
N LEU A 209 0.87 29.42 2.29
CA LEU A 209 -0.07 29.20 1.20
C LEU A 209 -1.32 30.07 1.39
N GLY A 210 -1.65 30.84 0.34
CA GLY A 210 -2.83 31.71 0.31
C GLY A 210 -3.97 31.16 -0.54
N ALA A 211 -4.85 32.05 -0.95
CA ALA A 211 -6.07 31.77 -1.71
C ALA A 211 -5.86 31.06 -3.08
N LYS A 212 -4.64 31.05 -3.59
CA LYS A 212 -4.28 30.44 -4.87
C LYS A 212 -3.79 28.98 -4.73
N ALA A 213 -3.84 28.38 -3.54
CA ALA A 213 -3.43 26.99 -3.30
C ALA A 213 -4.64 26.04 -3.36
N PHE A 214 -4.63 25.15 -4.34
CA PHE A 214 -5.65 24.13 -4.56
C PHE A 214 -5.05 22.74 -4.43
N GLN A 215 -5.90 21.73 -4.17
CA GLN A 215 -5.51 20.33 -4.11
C GLN A 215 -4.31 20.10 -3.18
N VAL A 216 -4.29 20.81 -2.05
CA VAL A 216 -3.20 20.78 -1.06
C VAL A 216 -3.06 19.39 -0.48
N ARG A 217 -1.82 18.87 -0.45
CA ARG A 217 -1.48 17.57 0.13
C ARG A 217 -0.36 17.75 1.15
N LEU A 218 -0.56 17.11 2.30
CA LEU A 218 0.40 17.10 3.39
C LEU A 218 1.19 15.79 3.40
N THR A 219 2.52 15.85 3.57
CA THR A 219 3.39 14.68 3.62
C THR A 219 4.46 14.89 4.68
N ALA A 220 4.77 13.86 5.47
CA ALA A 220 5.82 13.89 6.49
C ALA A 220 6.99 12.99 6.08
N ASP A 221 8.22 13.44 6.38
CA ASP A 221 9.42 12.65 6.19
C ASP A 221 9.59 11.67 7.37
N PRO A 222 9.55 10.35 7.15
CA PRO A 222 9.66 9.37 8.22
C PRO A 222 11.05 9.31 8.86
N THR A 223 12.06 9.94 8.27
CA THR A 223 13.44 9.98 8.79
C THR A 223 13.76 11.24 9.57
N ALA A 224 12.86 12.25 9.52
CA ALA A 224 13.04 13.54 10.19
C ALA A 224 11.73 13.96 10.87
N ALA A 225 11.69 13.86 12.20
CA ALA A 225 10.49 13.96 13.03
C ALA A 225 9.59 15.18 12.75
N LYS A 226 10.20 16.32 12.42
CA LYS A 226 9.49 17.59 12.21
C LYS A 226 9.49 18.05 10.74
N ARG A 227 10.00 17.23 9.81
CA ARG A 227 10.00 17.60 8.40
C ARG A 227 8.68 17.23 7.75
N ILE A 228 8.01 18.25 7.26
CA ILE A 228 6.75 18.12 6.53
C ILE A 228 6.80 18.93 5.24
N TYR A 229 5.99 18.52 4.27
CA TYR A 229 5.85 19.15 2.97
C TYR A 229 4.38 19.43 2.69
N LEU A 230 4.11 20.57 2.04
CA LEU A 230 2.83 20.83 1.39
C LEU A 230 3.08 20.88 -0.10
N THR A 231 2.41 20.03 -0.86
CA THR A 231 2.36 20.08 -2.32
C THR A 231 0.97 20.56 -2.75
N TYR A 232 0.90 21.39 -3.77
CA TYR A 232 -0.35 22.01 -4.17
C TYR A 232 -0.34 22.45 -5.62
N LEU A 233 -1.50 22.56 -6.22
CA LEU A 233 -1.73 23.27 -7.47
C LEU A 233 -1.83 24.76 -7.17
N LYS A 234 -0.96 25.58 -7.77
CA LYS A 234 -1.07 27.04 -7.73
C LYS A 234 -1.92 27.48 -8.91
N ALA A 235 -3.11 28.01 -8.64
CA ALA A 235 -4.00 28.52 -9.68
C ALA A 235 -4.21 30.04 -9.49
N ASP A 236 -3.99 30.81 -10.55
CA ASP A 236 -4.11 32.26 -10.49
C ASP A 236 -5.56 32.75 -10.59
N GLU A 237 -6.46 31.95 -11.15
CA GLU A 237 -7.89 32.25 -11.23
C GLU A 237 -8.74 31.26 -10.43
N LEU A 238 -9.74 31.82 -9.73
CA LEU A 238 -10.59 31.11 -8.78
C LEU A 238 -11.85 30.51 -9.42
N GLY A 239 -11.78 30.07 -10.66
CA GLY A 239 -12.82 29.21 -11.21
C GLY A 239 -12.78 27.86 -10.51
N LEU A 240 -13.53 27.70 -9.42
CA LEU A 240 -13.61 26.45 -8.64
C LEU A 240 -13.98 25.22 -9.48
N TYR A 241 -14.43 25.42 -10.69
CA TYR A 241 -15.07 24.40 -11.52
C TYR A 241 -14.48 24.26 -12.92
N THR A 242 -13.51 25.12 -13.28
CA THR A 242 -12.86 25.04 -14.58
C THR A 242 -11.36 24.93 -14.41
N PHE A 243 -10.79 23.81 -14.86
CA PHE A 243 -9.34 23.63 -14.99
C PHE A 243 -8.92 23.94 -16.43
N SER A 244 -9.53 24.97 -17.01
CA SER A 244 -9.29 25.36 -18.40
C SER A 244 -8.06 26.25 -18.57
N ASN A 245 -7.62 26.91 -17.50
CA ASN A 245 -6.53 27.86 -17.58
C ASN A 245 -5.19 27.16 -17.67
N THR A 246 -4.36 27.62 -18.60
CA THR A 246 -2.99 27.15 -18.78
C THR A 246 -2.02 27.84 -17.82
N GLY A 247 -0.88 27.21 -17.57
CA GLY A 247 0.23 27.81 -16.81
C GLY A 247 0.16 27.65 -15.30
N ASN A 248 -0.84 26.96 -14.75
CA ASN A 248 -0.96 26.66 -13.33
C ASN A 248 0.01 25.53 -12.93
N PRO A 249 1.09 25.81 -12.14
CA PRO A 249 2.05 24.78 -11.78
C PRO A 249 1.66 24.03 -10.52
N ILE A 250 2.17 22.81 -10.39
CA ILE A 250 2.28 22.14 -9.10
C ILE A 250 3.51 22.69 -8.39
N MET A 251 3.34 23.06 -7.12
CA MET A 251 4.35 23.65 -6.26
C MET A 251 4.54 22.83 -4.98
N ALA A 252 5.67 23.02 -4.32
CA ALA A 252 5.96 22.45 -3.02
C ALA A 252 6.62 23.48 -2.09
N VAL A 253 6.30 23.39 -0.79
CA VAL A 253 7.02 24.08 0.30
C VAL A 253 7.38 23.04 1.37
N ARG A 254 8.48 23.30 2.10
CA ARG A 254 8.97 22.43 3.17
C ARG A 254 9.07 23.20 4.48
N SER A 255 8.77 22.50 5.58
CA SER A 255 9.13 22.90 6.93
C SER A 255 10.00 21.83 7.57
N ASP A 256 11.08 22.22 8.23
CA ASP A 256 11.95 21.33 9.01
C ASP A 256 11.68 21.44 10.53
N ASP A 257 10.75 22.28 10.96
CA ASP A 257 10.41 22.58 12.36
C ASP A 257 8.93 22.33 12.72
N GLY A 258 8.28 21.48 11.89
CA GLY A 258 6.89 21.10 12.10
C GLY A 258 5.88 22.17 11.70
N GLY A 259 6.19 23.02 10.73
CA GLY A 259 5.28 24.02 10.18
C GLY A 259 5.34 25.37 10.88
N THR A 260 6.41 25.68 11.62
CA THR A 260 6.64 27.02 12.19
C THR A 260 7.27 27.94 11.15
N ASN A 261 8.30 27.46 10.47
CA ASN A 261 8.95 28.16 9.35
C ASN A 261 8.89 27.30 8.09
N TRP A 262 8.82 27.96 6.95
CA TRP A 262 8.69 27.31 5.65
C TRP A 262 9.71 27.86 4.65
N THR A 263 10.15 27.01 3.74
CA THR A 263 10.97 27.43 2.59
C THR A 263 10.14 28.23 1.60
N ASP A 264 10.82 28.92 0.69
CA ASP A 264 10.17 29.41 -0.53
C ASP A 264 9.57 28.25 -1.33
N ALA A 265 8.52 28.56 -2.09
CA ALA A 265 7.85 27.57 -2.92
C ALA A 265 8.69 27.23 -4.15
N THR A 266 8.92 25.95 -4.38
CA THR A 266 9.59 25.43 -5.58
C THR A 266 8.58 24.86 -6.56
N ARG A 267 8.84 24.99 -7.86
CA ARG A 267 8.01 24.42 -8.90
C ARG A 267 8.32 22.94 -9.07
N VAL A 268 7.30 22.08 -8.90
CA VAL A 268 7.37 20.64 -9.04
C VAL A 268 7.19 20.21 -10.50
N SER A 269 6.13 20.72 -11.15
CA SER A 269 5.83 20.40 -12.55
C SER A 269 6.76 21.14 -13.52
N GLY A 270 7.16 20.48 -14.60
CA GLY A 270 8.00 21.04 -15.64
C GLY A 270 7.43 22.34 -16.23
N PRO A 271 8.28 23.28 -16.65
CA PRO A 271 7.82 24.59 -17.12
C PRO A 271 7.01 24.52 -18.43
N SER A 272 7.22 23.51 -19.24
CA SER A 272 6.48 23.30 -20.49
C SER A 272 5.07 22.74 -20.31
N ARG A 273 4.76 22.19 -19.11
CA ARG A 273 3.45 21.59 -18.82
C ARG A 273 2.45 22.67 -18.48
N GLN A 274 1.34 22.70 -19.22
CA GLN A 274 0.37 23.78 -19.16
C GLN A 274 -0.86 23.50 -18.31
N ARG A 275 -1.32 22.23 -18.24
CA ARG A 275 -2.54 21.84 -17.49
C ARG A 275 -2.25 20.64 -16.60
N VAL A 276 -1.63 20.90 -15.46
CA VAL A 276 -1.28 19.86 -14.48
C VAL A 276 -2.21 19.92 -13.29
N VAL A 277 -2.60 18.75 -12.76
CA VAL A 277 -3.56 18.63 -11.65
C VAL A 277 -3.25 17.41 -10.77
N ALA A 278 -3.92 17.35 -9.62
CA ALA A 278 -4.04 16.18 -8.75
C ALA A 278 -2.69 15.68 -8.20
N PRO A 279 -1.86 16.53 -7.54
CA PRO A 279 -0.60 16.09 -6.97
C PRO A 279 -0.80 15.04 -5.88
N SER A 280 -0.07 13.93 -5.97
CA SER A 280 -0.08 12.81 -5.03
C SER A 280 1.34 12.54 -4.53
N PRO A 281 1.75 13.17 -3.40
CA PRO A 281 3.10 13.03 -2.86
C PRO A 281 3.30 11.73 -2.08
N ALA A 282 4.53 11.21 -2.11
CA ALA A 282 5.02 10.12 -1.27
C ALA A 282 6.51 10.26 -0.99
N ILE A 283 6.95 9.87 0.22
CA ILE A 283 8.37 9.81 0.56
C ILE A 283 8.91 8.43 0.24
N GLY A 284 9.96 8.41 -0.57
CA GLY A 284 10.68 7.22 -0.97
C GLY A 284 11.89 6.89 -0.11
N LYS A 285 12.74 6.02 -0.63
CA LYS A 285 14.01 5.62 -0.02
C LYS A 285 14.94 6.83 0.13
N GLY A 286 15.63 6.95 1.28
CA GLY A 286 16.56 8.04 1.53
C GLY A 286 15.92 9.43 1.62
N SER A 287 14.64 9.52 2.02
CA SER A 287 13.87 10.79 2.12
C SER A 287 13.63 11.48 0.77
N GLU A 288 13.66 10.74 -0.31
CA GLU A 288 13.32 11.25 -1.64
C GLU A 288 11.85 11.65 -1.68
N LEU A 289 11.56 12.88 -2.09
CA LEU A 289 10.19 13.34 -2.27
C LEU A 289 9.73 13.07 -3.71
N ASN A 290 8.69 12.28 -3.84
CA ASN A 290 8.06 11.92 -5.10
C ASN A 290 6.68 12.54 -5.18
N VAL A 291 6.30 13.12 -6.32
CA VAL A 291 4.98 13.70 -6.57
C VAL A 291 4.46 13.18 -7.91
N LEU A 292 3.46 12.30 -7.84
CA LEU A 292 2.74 11.84 -9.02
C LEU A 292 1.63 12.82 -9.35
N TYR A 293 1.41 13.13 -10.62
CA TYR A 293 0.36 14.04 -11.05
C TYR A 293 -0.10 13.77 -12.48
N LEU A 294 -1.20 14.37 -12.86
CA LEU A 294 -1.77 14.30 -14.20
C LEU A 294 -1.41 15.55 -15.00
N ASP A 295 -1.02 15.38 -16.25
CA ASP A 295 -0.98 16.42 -17.26
C ASP A 295 -2.13 16.14 -18.25
N LEU A 296 -3.06 17.07 -18.30
CA LEU A 296 -4.30 16.94 -19.09
C LEU A 296 -4.09 17.28 -20.57
N GLY A 297 -2.90 17.76 -20.96
CA GLY A 297 -2.65 18.23 -22.32
C GLY A 297 -3.60 19.35 -22.72
N ASP A 298 -4.37 19.14 -23.78
CA ASP A 298 -5.35 20.09 -24.28
C ASP A 298 -6.75 19.91 -23.71
N ASP A 299 -6.98 18.92 -22.85
CA ASP A 299 -8.28 18.66 -22.25
C ASP A 299 -8.71 19.82 -21.34
N VAL A 300 -9.94 20.26 -21.53
CA VAL A 300 -10.57 21.34 -20.75
C VAL A 300 -11.66 20.73 -19.89
N LEU A 301 -11.39 20.65 -18.58
CA LEU A 301 -12.37 20.12 -17.64
C LEU A 301 -13.34 21.23 -17.22
N ASP A 302 -14.63 20.91 -17.24
CA ASP A 302 -15.71 21.82 -16.87
C ASP A 302 -16.74 21.11 -15.97
N TYR A 303 -16.73 21.47 -14.71
CA TYR A 303 -17.73 20.98 -13.76
C TYR A 303 -19.14 21.49 -14.08
N GLY A 304 -19.27 22.73 -14.54
CA GLY A 304 -20.56 23.36 -14.89
C GLY A 304 -21.24 22.70 -16.08
N GLY A 305 -20.47 22.17 -17.02
CA GLY A 305 -20.95 21.50 -18.22
C GLY A 305 -21.54 20.10 -17.98
N GLY A 306 -21.26 19.46 -16.84
CA GLY A 306 -21.76 18.14 -16.43
C GLY A 306 -21.42 17.00 -17.39
N HIS A 307 -22.09 16.95 -18.50
CA HIS A 307 -21.90 15.95 -19.57
C HIS A 307 -21.92 14.49 -19.09
N ARG A 308 -22.87 14.14 -18.20
CA ARG A 308 -23.07 12.79 -17.65
C ARG A 308 -21.81 12.19 -17.01
N GLY A 309 -21.15 12.97 -16.16
CA GLY A 309 -19.93 12.53 -15.45
C GLY A 309 -18.64 12.63 -16.26
N ARG A 310 -18.69 13.15 -17.48
CA ARG A 310 -17.48 13.28 -18.33
C ARG A 310 -16.61 14.50 -17.99
N GLY A 311 -17.09 15.42 -17.15
CA GLY A 311 -16.32 16.58 -16.69
C GLY A 311 -16.00 17.59 -17.80
N GLY A 312 -16.88 17.80 -18.75
CA GLY A 312 -16.71 18.70 -19.89
C GLY A 312 -17.02 18.05 -21.23
N ALA A 313 -16.75 18.78 -22.33
CA ALA A 313 -16.96 18.29 -23.68
C ALA A 313 -16.21 16.96 -23.96
N PRO A 314 -16.67 16.12 -24.89
CA PRO A 314 -15.94 14.92 -25.29
C PRO A 314 -14.49 15.25 -25.64
N TYR A 315 -13.57 14.37 -25.23
CA TYR A 315 -12.14 14.53 -25.45
C TYR A 315 -11.55 13.21 -25.94
N ASP A 316 -10.94 13.25 -27.12
CA ASP A 316 -10.35 12.08 -27.78
C ASP A 316 -8.83 11.99 -27.60
N GLY A 317 -8.23 12.98 -26.92
CA GLY A 317 -6.80 13.03 -26.64
C GLY A 317 -6.37 12.06 -25.52
N ARG A 318 -5.16 12.25 -25.06
CA ARG A 318 -4.55 11.44 -23.98
C ARG A 318 -4.05 12.35 -22.88
N TRP A 319 -4.19 11.86 -21.65
CA TRP A 319 -3.50 12.44 -20.51
C TRP A 319 -2.14 11.79 -20.33
N GLN A 320 -1.25 12.49 -19.65
CA GLN A 320 -0.01 11.91 -19.18
C GLN A 320 -0.05 11.73 -17.67
N LEU A 321 0.44 10.59 -17.23
CA LEU A 321 0.76 10.35 -15.83
C LEU A 321 2.25 10.63 -15.64
N VAL A 322 2.60 11.53 -14.73
CA VAL A 322 3.95 12.06 -14.60
C VAL A 322 4.41 11.97 -13.15
N LEU A 323 5.64 11.49 -12.94
CA LEU A 323 6.31 11.52 -11.65
C LEU A 323 7.38 12.60 -11.64
N ALA A 324 7.29 13.56 -10.71
CA ALA A 324 8.37 14.46 -10.35
C ALA A 324 9.06 13.95 -9.08
N ARG A 325 10.40 13.92 -9.11
CA ARG A 325 11.25 13.39 -8.04
C ARG A 325 12.27 14.42 -7.61
N SER A 326 12.43 14.56 -6.29
CA SER A 326 13.45 15.41 -5.65
C SER A 326 14.26 14.59 -4.66
N THR A 327 15.59 14.61 -4.80
CA THR A 327 16.55 13.98 -3.88
C THR A 327 17.20 14.97 -2.92
N ASP A 328 16.86 16.25 -3.04
CA ASP A 328 17.40 17.37 -2.26
C ASP A 328 16.31 18.07 -1.42
N ARG A 329 15.33 17.29 -0.96
CA ARG A 329 14.26 17.76 -0.05
C ARG A 329 13.34 18.80 -0.68
N GLY A 330 13.05 18.68 -1.96
CA GLY A 330 12.14 19.56 -2.69
C GLY A 330 12.78 20.84 -3.24
N ALA A 331 14.11 20.97 -3.23
CA ALA A 331 14.77 22.15 -3.78
C ALA A 331 14.81 22.11 -5.32
N THR A 332 15.12 20.95 -5.89
CA THR A 332 15.11 20.72 -7.35
C THR A 332 14.33 19.45 -7.71
N TRP A 333 13.84 19.38 -8.96
CA TRP A 333 12.95 18.35 -9.42
C TRP A 333 13.37 17.79 -10.77
N ARG A 334 13.17 16.49 -10.94
CA ARG A 334 13.34 15.78 -12.20
C ARG A 334 12.06 15.01 -12.50
N GLU A 335 11.57 15.12 -13.73
CA GLU A 335 10.38 14.41 -14.18
C GLU A 335 10.72 13.14 -14.95
N SER A 336 9.85 12.15 -14.82
CA SER A 336 9.73 11.01 -15.73
C SER A 336 8.26 10.82 -16.10
N VAL A 337 7.98 10.55 -17.34
CA VAL A 337 6.65 10.17 -17.79
C VAL A 337 6.42 8.71 -17.38
N VAL A 338 5.33 8.47 -16.67
CA VAL A 338 4.90 7.13 -16.25
C VAL A 338 4.16 6.45 -17.41
N ASP A 339 3.22 7.19 -18.01
CA ASP A 339 2.45 6.77 -19.18
C ASP A 339 1.96 8.04 -19.92
N ASP A 340 2.14 8.10 -21.22
CA ASP A 340 1.73 9.23 -22.07
C ASP A 340 0.47 8.96 -22.88
N ALA A 341 -0.13 7.77 -22.70
CA ALA A 341 -1.26 7.28 -23.47
C ALA A 341 -2.51 6.98 -22.63
N VAL A 342 -2.63 7.58 -21.44
CA VAL A 342 -3.79 7.40 -20.56
C VAL A 342 -5.07 7.90 -21.26
N VAL A 343 -6.03 7.03 -21.43
CA VAL A 343 -7.36 7.37 -21.97
C VAL A 343 -8.23 7.88 -20.81
N PRO A 344 -8.59 9.18 -20.78
CA PRO A 344 -9.29 9.75 -19.64
C PRO A 344 -10.73 9.24 -19.53
N THR A 345 -11.05 8.73 -18.35
CA THR A 345 -12.39 8.27 -17.95
C THR A 345 -12.72 8.86 -16.58
N GLU A 346 -14.04 9.03 -16.27
CA GLU A 346 -14.43 9.67 -15.01
C GLU A 346 -13.57 10.92 -14.72
N ARG A 347 -13.47 11.79 -15.75
CA ARG A 347 -12.53 12.92 -15.78
C ARG A 347 -12.73 13.93 -14.66
N PHE A 348 -13.92 13.94 -14.08
CA PHE A 348 -14.28 14.83 -13.00
C PHE A 348 -15.07 14.05 -11.93
N ILE A 349 -14.59 14.06 -10.72
CA ILE A 349 -15.28 13.54 -9.54
C ILE A 349 -15.45 14.73 -8.61
N VAL A 350 -16.65 15.09 -8.35
CA VAL A 350 -17.07 16.27 -7.56
C VAL A 350 -15.95 17.25 -7.16
N PHE A 351 -15.96 18.43 -7.72
CA PHE A 351 -15.02 19.57 -7.52
C PHE A 351 -13.57 19.35 -8.00
N THR A 352 -13.15 18.15 -8.34
CA THR A 352 -11.76 17.90 -8.76
C THR A 352 -11.67 16.77 -9.78
N PRO A 353 -10.62 16.75 -10.63
CA PRO A 353 -10.22 15.54 -11.31
C PRO A 353 -9.87 14.43 -10.33
N PRO A 354 -10.00 13.15 -10.71
CA PRO A 354 -9.56 12.04 -9.86
C PRO A 354 -8.05 12.12 -9.58
N PHE A 355 -7.66 11.81 -8.34
CA PHE A 355 -6.25 11.76 -7.98
C PHE A 355 -5.63 10.41 -8.36
N PRO A 356 -4.44 10.41 -8.98
CA PRO A 356 -3.66 9.19 -9.10
C PRO A 356 -3.12 8.78 -7.73
N SER A 357 -2.80 7.52 -7.55
CA SER A 357 -2.24 7.03 -6.30
C SER A 357 -0.77 6.66 -6.46
N LEU A 358 0.07 7.14 -5.57
CA LEU A 358 1.50 6.82 -5.49
C LEU A 358 1.80 6.12 -4.18
N ALA A 359 2.60 5.08 -4.23
CA ALA A 359 3.26 4.47 -3.08
C ALA A 359 4.70 4.11 -3.44
N VAL A 360 5.59 4.16 -2.46
CA VAL A 360 6.99 3.76 -2.64
C VAL A 360 7.34 2.74 -1.56
N ASP A 361 7.84 1.60 -1.99
CA ASP A 361 8.50 0.66 -1.11
C ASP A 361 9.85 1.26 -0.69
N ARG A 362 9.98 1.63 0.56
CA ARG A 362 11.17 2.33 1.07
C ARG A 362 12.38 1.41 1.23
N ASP A 363 12.17 0.11 1.31
CA ASP A 363 13.25 -0.87 1.46
C ASP A 363 13.88 -1.16 0.09
N SER A 364 13.09 -1.50 -0.91
CA SER A 364 13.58 -1.71 -2.28
C SER A 364 13.84 -0.41 -3.04
N GLY A 365 13.09 0.65 -2.73
CA GLY A 365 13.08 1.91 -3.49
C GLY A 365 12.20 1.85 -4.75
N THR A 366 11.38 0.80 -4.90
CA THR A 366 10.46 0.67 -6.03
C THR A 366 9.26 1.62 -5.85
N ALA A 367 8.99 2.43 -6.85
CA ALA A 367 7.81 3.29 -6.91
C ALA A 367 6.68 2.59 -7.67
N TYR A 368 5.46 2.75 -7.18
CA TYR A 368 4.24 2.23 -7.78
C TYR A 368 3.24 3.35 -7.99
N ALA A 369 2.71 3.45 -9.20
CA ALA A 369 1.65 4.39 -9.57
C ALA A 369 0.40 3.61 -9.95
N ALA A 370 -0.78 4.07 -9.50
CA ALA A 370 -2.06 3.50 -9.91
C ALA A 370 -3.03 4.60 -10.33
N PHE A 371 -3.75 4.35 -11.41
CA PHE A 371 -4.77 5.24 -11.93
C PHE A 371 -5.80 4.46 -12.76
N GLN A 372 -6.96 5.07 -13.03
CA GLN A 372 -7.95 4.54 -13.96
C GLN A 372 -7.64 4.93 -15.39
N ASP A 373 -7.91 4.02 -16.32
CA ASP A 373 -7.59 4.19 -17.73
C ASP A 373 -8.63 3.48 -18.60
N GLY A 374 -9.13 4.18 -19.61
CA GLY A 374 -10.15 3.70 -20.54
C GLY A 374 -9.64 3.08 -21.81
N ARG A 375 -8.35 2.72 -21.92
CA ARG A 375 -7.75 2.18 -23.17
C ARG A 375 -8.39 0.88 -23.67
N ASP A 376 -9.04 0.15 -22.79
CA ASP A 376 -9.75 -1.09 -23.12
C ASP A 376 -11.28 -0.89 -23.33
N GLY A 377 -11.75 0.38 -23.37
CA GLY A 377 -13.13 0.77 -23.62
C GLY A 377 -13.88 1.31 -22.41
N ASP A 378 -13.60 0.79 -21.21
CA ASP A 378 -14.15 1.25 -19.93
C ASP A 378 -13.02 1.66 -18.98
N ALA A 379 -13.37 2.26 -17.85
CA ALA A 379 -12.40 2.57 -16.81
C ALA A 379 -11.92 1.28 -16.14
N ASP A 380 -10.66 0.94 -16.34
CA ASP A 380 -9.94 -0.11 -15.61
C ASP A 380 -8.88 0.51 -14.68
N VAL A 381 -8.66 -0.07 -13.51
CA VAL A 381 -7.55 0.31 -12.64
C VAL A 381 -6.26 -0.33 -13.12
N ARG A 382 -5.25 0.49 -13.38
CA ARG A 382 -3.92 0.04 -13.82
C ARG A 382 -2.85 0.42 -12.84
N LEU A 383 -1.80 -0.41 -12.81
CA LEU A 383 -0.60 -0.24 -12.00
C LEU A 383 0.63 -0.16 -12.89
N TRP A 384 1.49 0.81 -12.63
CA TRP A 384 2.83 0.94 -13.18
C TRP A 384 3.85 0.82 -12.05
N SER A 385 5.01 0.26 -12.33
CA SER A 385 6.11 0.14 -11.38
C SER A 385 7.42 0.67 -11.94
N LEU A 386 8.21 1.34 -11.09
CA LEU A 386 9.57 1.77 -11.41
C LEU A 386 10.51 1.24 -10.34
N ARG A 387 11.31 0.24 -10.69
CA ARG A 387 12.33 -0.30 -9.78
C ARG A 387 13.44 0.71 -9.54
N SER A 388 14.00 0.68 -8.34
CA SER A 388 15.17 1.49 -8.00
C SER A 388 16.31 1.23 -8.98
N GLY A 389 16.84 2.28 -9.60
CA GLY A 389 17.90 2.20 -10.60
C GLY A 389 17.44 1.81 -12.01
N ALA A 390 16.16 1.50 -12.24
CA ALA A 390 15.63 1.35 -13.59
C ALA A 390 15.44 2.72 -14.25
N GLY A 391 15.67 2.79 -15.56
CA GLY A 391 15.51 4.01 -16.36
C GLY A 391 14.07 4.27 -16.80
N GLU A 392 13.24 3.22 -16.82
CA GLU A 392 11.90 3.25 -17.42
C GLU A 392 10.86 2.60 -16.52
N TRP A 393 9.63 3.07 -16.62
CA TRP A 393 8.46 2.48 -15.99
C TRP A 393 8.06 1.17 -16.70
N SER A 394 7.43 0.28 -15.95
CA SER A 394 6.87 -0.94 -16.53
C SER A 394 5.69 -0.62 -17.45
N GLU A 395 5.38 -1.54 -18.35
CA GLU A 395 4.04 -1.57 -18.97
C GLU A 395 2.95 -1.65 -17.90
N PRO A 396 1.77 -1.05 -18.16
CA PRO A 396 0.67 -1.07 -17.20
C PRO A 396 0.08 -2.46 -17.00
N VAL A 397 -0.02 -2.89 -15.75
CA VAL A 397 -0.71 -4.12 -15.36
C VAL A 397 -2.12 -3.77 -14.92
N ARG A 398 -3.14 -4.44 -15.47
CA ARG A 398 -4.52 -4.28 -15.01
C ARG A 398 -4.70 -4.92 -13.63
N VAL A 399 -5.21 -4.15 -12.68
CA VAL A 399 -5.43 -4.60 -11.30
C VAL A 399 -6.73 -5.37 -11.18
N ASN A 400 -7.85 -4.79 -11.67
CA ASN A 400 -9.16 -5.42 -11.56
C ASN A 400 -9.27 -6.66 -12.47
N ASP A 401 -9.98 -7.67 -11.98
CA ASP A 401 -10.17 -8.96 -12.62
C ASP A 401 -11.51 -9.07 -13.40
N THR A 402 -12.10 -7.93 -13.76
CA THR A 402 -13.26 -7.87 -14.67
C THR A 402 -12.88 -8.28 -16.08
N ARG A 403 -13.87 -8.64 -16.91
CA ARG A 403 -13.60 -8.89 -18.33
C ARG A 403 -13.27 -7.58 -19.02
N THR A 404 -12.30 -7.61 -19.94
CA THR A 404 -12.00 -6.45 -20.80
C THR A 404 -13.22 -6.05 -21.59
N GLY A 405 -13.55 -4.75 -21.58
CA GLY A 405 -14.67 -4.20 -22.33
C GLY A 405 -16.04 -4.69 -21.85
N ASP A 406 -16.21 -4.95 -20.53
CA ASP A 406 -17.50 -5.41 -19.98
C ASP A 406 -18.52 -4.28 -19.76
N GLY A 407 -18.13 -3.03 -20.01
CA GLY A 407 -18.97 -1.84 -19.90
C GLY A 407 -19.12 -1.33 -18.48
N THR A 408 -18.31 -1.83 -17.52
CA THR A 408 -18.38 -1.41 -16.12
C THR A 408 -17.11 -0.70 -15.67
N ALA A 409 -17.24 0.40 -14.93
CA ALA A 409 -16.12 1.23 -14.52
C ALA A 409 -15.51 0.78 -13.17
N GLN A 410 -14.18 0.70 -13.12
CA GLN A 410 -13.38 0.63 -11.91
C GLN A 410 -12.51 1.88 -11.83
N TYR A 411 -12.61 2.64 -10.74
CA TYR A 411 -12.02 3.97 -10.70
C TYR A 411 -11.59 4.42 -9.29
N LEU A 412 -10.89 5.54 -9.23
CA LEU A 412 -10.35 6.19 -8.03
C LEU A 412 -9.53 5.22 -7.16
N PRO A 413 -8.45 4.65 -7.67
CA PRO A 413 -7.64 3.71 -6.90
C PRO A 413 -6.90 4.39 -5.76
N LYS A 414 -6.72 3.65 -4.65
CA LYS A 414 -5.76 3.97 -3.61
C LYS A 414 -4.83 2.78 -3.41
N LEU A 415 -3.53 3.06 -3.49
CA LEU A 415 -2.44 2.09 -3.40
C LEU A 415 -1.71 2.24 -2.07
N ALA A 416 -1.30 1.13 -1.47
CA ALA A 416 -0.39 1.08 -0.33
C ALA A 416 0.58 -0.11 -0.46
N VAL A 417 1.79 0.06 0.07
CA VAL A 417 2.79 -1.00 0.22
C VAL A 417 2.83 -1.39 1.69
N ALA A 418 2.63 -2.66 2.00
CA ALA A 418 2.84 -3.21 3.32
C ALA A 418 4.35 -3.36 3.63
N PRO A 419 4.78 -3.38 4.91
CA PRO A 419 6.19 -3.54 5.25
C PRO A 419 6.84 -4.82 4.68
N ASN A 420 6.08 -5.90 4.48
CA ASN A 420 6.54 -7.14 3.84
C ASN A 420 6.58 -7.09 2.29
N GLY A 421 6.37 -5.92 1.68
CA GLY A 421 6.38 -5.72 0.23
C GLY A 421 5.07 -6.05 -0.49
N ARG A 422 4.01 -6.49 0.21
CA ARG A 422 2.70 -6.69 -0.41
C ARG A 422 2.13 -5.37 -0.89
N LEU A 423 1.60 -5.35 -2.12
CA LEU A 423 0.85 -4.23 -2.67
C LEU A 423 -0.64 -4.46 -2.47
N ASP A 424 -1.33 -3.49 -1.90
CA ASP A 424 -2.79 -3.49 -1.78
C ASP A 424 -3.36 -2.33 -2.60
N VAL A 425 -4.37 -2.59 -3.40
CA VAL A 425 -5.09 -1.58 -4.20
C VAL A 425 -6.57 -1.67 -3.90
N VAL A 426 -7.14 -0.59 -3.38
CA VAL A 426 -8.57 -0.43 -3.17
C VAL A 426 -9.14 0.54 -4.20
N TYR A 427 -10.34 0.29 -4.70
CA TYR A 427 -10.99 1.10 -5.73
C TYR A 427 -12.51 0.96 -5.68
N TYR A 428 -13.23 1.95 -6.24
CA TYR A 428 -14.66 1.81 -6.52
C TYR A 428 -14.88 0.94 -7.75
N ASP A 429 -15.87 0.05 -7.66
CA ASP A 429 -16.10 -1.03 -8.61
C ASP A 429 -17.58 -1.13 -8.96
N ARG A 430 -17.92 -0.93 -10.23
CA ARG A 430 -19.30 -0.95 -10.73
C ARG A 430 -19.66 -2.25 -11.44
N ARG A 431 -18.85 -3.30 -11.32
CA ARG A 431 -19.05 -4.59 -12.03
C ARG A 431 -20.42 -5.24 -11.83
N ALA A 432 -21.08 -4.95 -10.73
CA ALA A 432 -22.41 -5.46 -10.41
C ALA A 432 -23.55 -4.64 -11.06
N ASP A 433 -23.25 -3.48 -11.64
CA ASP A 433 -24.23 -2.56 -12.22
C ASP A 433 -23.81 -2.03 -13.59
N ARG A 434 -24.40 -2.57 -14.63
CA ARG A 434 -24.14 -2.13 -16.02
C ARG A 434 -24.61 -0.71 -16.31
N THR A 435 -25.39 -0.09 -15.44
CA THR A 435 -25.77 1.33 -15.57
C THR A 435 -24.71 2.27 -15.04
N ASN A 436 -23.64 1.75 -14.43
CA ASN A 436 -22.54 2.50 -13.86
C ASN A 436 -22.97 3.56 -12.82
N VAL A 437 -23.96 3.25 -11.98
CA VAL A 437 -24.46 4.10 -10.90
C VAL A 437 -24.12 3.53 -9.52
N LEU A 438 -24.36 2.21 -9.36
CA LEU A 438 -24.10 1.53 -8.08
C LEU A 438 -22.64 1.08 -8.02
N ASN A 439 -22.03 1.35 -6.88
CA ASN A 439 -20.64 0.99 -6.60
C ASN A 439 -20.58 -0.06 -5.50
N GLU A 440 -19.61 -0.93 -5.63
CA GLU A 440 -19.01 -1.69 -4.55
C GLU A 440 -17.62 -1.10 -4.27
N VAL A 441 -17.00 -1.49 -3.17
CA VAL A 441 -15.58 -1.23 -2.92
C VAL A 441 -14.85 -2.57 -3.00
N SER A 442 -13.81 -2.61 -3.80
CA SER A 442 -13.02 -3.80 -4.07
C SER A 442 -11.58 -3.60 -3.66
N LEU A 443 -10.92 -4.66 -3.21
CA LEU A 443 -9.49 -4.71 -2.95
C LEU A 443 -8.88 -5.88 -3.70
N GLN A 444 -7.71 -5.64 -4.28
CA GLN A 444 -6.84 -6.68 -4.80
C GLN A 444 -5.43 -6.49 -4.27
N ALA A 445 -4.75 -7.61 -4.00
CA ALA A 445 -3.42 -7.62 -3.44
C ALA A 445 -2.44 -8.35 -4.35
N SER A 446 -1.21 -7.85 -4.41
CA SER A 446 -0.10 -8.48 -5.11
C SER A 446 1.04 -8.77 -4.15
N PHE A 447 1.70 -9.93 -4.32
CA PHE A 447 2.86 -10.37 -3.57
C PHE A 447 4.11 -10.53 -4.44
N ASP A 448 4.07 -10.03 -5.66
CA ASP A 448 5.11 -10.19 -6.68
C ASP A 448 5.44 -8.87 -7.40
N GLU A 449 5.43 -7.77 -6.65
CA GLU A 449 5.73 -6.42 -7.13
C GLU A 449 4.70 -5.91 -8.17
N GLY A 450 3.44 -6.34 -8.07
CA GLY A 450 2.35 -5.89 -8.96
C GLY A 450 2.27 -6.61 -10.29
N LYS A 451 2.99 -7.72 -10.48
CA LYS A 451 2.93 -8.50 -11.73
C LYS A 451 1.62 -9.30 -11.85
N THR A 452 1.17 -9.85 -10.72
CA THR A 452 -0.12 -10.54 -10.62
C THR A 452 -0.86 -10.12 -9.36
N PHE A 453 -2.18 -10.24 -9.41
CA PHE A 453 -3.05 -9.89 -8.28
C PHE A 453 -3.86 -11.11 -7.84
N LEU A 454 -4.10 -11.23 -6.52
CA LEU A 454 -5.07 -12.17 -5.99
C LEU A 454 -6.47 -11.85 -6.51
N PRO A 455 -7.39 -12.82 -6.51
CA PRO A 455 -8.79 -12.58 -6.81
C PRO A 455 -9.36 -11.44 -5.95
N ARG A 456 -10.29 -10.72 -6.51
CA ARG A 456 -10.96 -9.60 -5.84
C ARG A 456 -11.54 -9.98 -4.48
N VAL A 457 -11.32 -9.12 -3.49
CA VAL A 457 -12.05 -9.10 -2.22
C VAL A 457 -13.06 -7.96 -2.24
N ARG A 458 -14.35 -8.26 -2.18
CA ARG A 458 -15.40 -7.26 -2.01
C ARG A 458 -15.37 -6.75 -0.57
N LEU A 459 -15.19 -5.46 -0.37
CA LEU A 459 -15.10 -4.83 0.95
C LEU A 459 -16.45 -4.33 1.45
N SER A 460 -17.23 -3.68 0.59
CA SER A 460 -18.57 -3.22 0.93
C SER A 460 -19.55 -4.40 1.00
N ASP A 461 -20.31 -4.50 2.08
CA ASP A 461 -21.28 -5.59 2.28
C ASP A 461 -22.48 -5.48 1.31
N ARG A 462 -22.77 -4.30 0.79
CA ARG A 462 -23.76 -4.06 -0.26
C ARG A 462 -23.34 -2.89 -1.17
N ALA A 463 -23.94 -2.84 -2.35
CA ALA A 463 -23.71 -1.75 -3.30
C ALA A 463 -24.43 -0.46 -2.85
N PHE A 464 -23.92 0.68 -3.31
CA PHE A 464 -24.44 2.02 -3.00
C PHE A 464 -24.29 2.96 -4.19
N SER A 465 -25.14 4.00 -4.26
CA SER A 465 -25.18 4.91 -5.39
C SER A 465 -24.03 5.91 -5.38
N SER A 466 -23.33 6.07 -6.49
CA SER A 466 -22.35 7.15 -6.67
C SER A 466 -22.98 8.53 -6.88
N ARG A 467 -24.31 8.59 -7.08
CA ARG A 467 -25.04 9.82 -7.41
C ARG A 467 -25.79 10.40 -6.23
N ILE A 468 -25.34 10.18 -4.99
CA ILE A 468 -25.86 10.80 -3.79
C ILE A 468 -24.83 11.77 -3.26
N GLY A 469 -25.13 13.08 -3.31
CA GLY A 469 -24.25 14.17 -2.94
C GLY A 469 -24.43 15.39 -3.84
N PHE A 470 -23.42 16.23 -3.92
CA PHE A 470 -23.45 17.50 -4.68
C PHE A 470 -23.46 17.34 -6.20
N GLY A 471 -22.90 16.25 -6.69
CA GLY A 471 -22.73 16.01 -8.12
C GLY A 471 -23.99 15.53 -8.85
N VAL A 472 -25.05 15.18 -8.12
CA VAL A 472 -26.24 14.52 -8.66
C VAL A 472 -26.94 15.32 -9.76
N GLU A 473 -27.05 16.63 -9.62
CA GLU A 473 -27.69 17.52 -10.59
C GLU A 473 -26.92 17.62 -11.92
N ARG A 474 -25.65 17.26 -11.90
CA ARG A 474 -24.73 17.27 -13.06
C ARG A 474 -24.38 15.89 -13.57
N ASP A 475 -25.03 14.87 -13.04
CA ASP A 475 -24.79 13.49 -13.38
C ASP A 475 -23.34 13.03 -13.10
N LEU A 476 -22.68 13.68 -12.15
CA LEU A 476 -21.32 13.36 -11.72
C LEU A 476 -21.34 12.34 -10.58
N ALA A 477 -20.34 11.47 -10.55
CA ALA A 477 -20.08 10.65 -9.38
C ALA A 477 -19.65 11.53 -8.20
N ASP A 478 -20.28 11.36 -7.04
CA ASP A 478 -20.02 12.16 -5.85
C ASP A 478 -19.65 11.29 -4.65
N LEU A 479 -18.48 10.69 -4.69
CA LEU A 479 -17.92 9.89 -3.59
C LEU A 479 -16.63 10.51 -3.05
N GLY A 480 -16.46 11.83 -3.25
CA GLY A 480 -15.23 12.51 -2.94
C GLY A 480 -14.09 12.20 -3.91
N SER A 481 -12.90 12.71 -3.63
CA SER A 481 -11.74 12.67 -4.53
C SER A 481 -10.70 11.62 -4.15
N ARG A 482 -10.89 10.87 -3.05
CA ARG A 482 -9.92 9.89 -2.56
C ARG A 482 -10.54 8.84 -1.65
N LEU A 483 -9.86 7.70 -1.57
CA LEU A 483 -10.05 6.62 -0.60
C LEU A 483 -8.91 6.63 0.43
N GLY A 484 -9.14 6.05 1.60
CA GLY A 484 -8.11 5.78 2.59
C GLY A 484 -7.67 4.31 2.51
N LEU A 485 -6.36 4.06 2.55
CA LEU A 485 -5.79 2.71 2.62
C LEU A 485 -4.53 2.72 3.47
N LEU A 486 -4.44 1.78 4.40
CA LEU A 486 -3.29 1.51 5.23
C LEU A 486 -3.01 0.02 5.23
N SER A 487 -1.79 -0.38 4.94
CA SER A 487 -1.35 -1.78 4.90
C SER A 487 -0.34 -2.07 6.00
N THR A 488 -0.52 -3.19 6.68
CA THR A 488 0.42 -3.84 7.60
C THR A 488 0.81 -5.20 7.04
N ASP A 489 1.71 -5.93 7.67
CA ASP A 489 2.13 -7.23 7.17
C ASP A 489 0.97 -8.23 7.02
N ASP A 490 0.03 -8.19 7.95
CA ASP A 490 -1.09 -9.14 8.03
C ASP A 490 -2.45 -8.55 7.65
N ARG A 491 -2.58 -7.21 7.49
CA ARG A 491 -3.86 -6.54 7.27
C ARG A 491 -3.80 -5.39 6.30
N ALA A 492 -4.95 -5.09 5.69
CA ALA A 492 -5.22 -3.82 5.02
C ALA A 492 -6.50 -3.18 5.61
N TYR A 493 -6.42 -1.90 5.92
CA TYR A 493 -7.53 -1.06 6.40
C TYR A 493 -7.97 -0.16 5.26
N ALA A 494 -9.15 -0.38 4.75
CA ALA A 494 -9.74 0.42 3.67
C ALA A 494 -10.87 1.29 4.21
N ILE A 495 -10.89 2.56 3.78
CA ILE A 495 -11.87 3.56 4.17
C ILE A 495 -12.40 4.25 2.94
N TRP A 496 -13.72 4.42 2.87
CA TRP A 496 -14.38 5.00 1.71
C TRP A 496 -15.59 5.87 2.09
N THR A 497 -16.04 6.67 1.13
CA THR A 497 -17.31 7.38 1.19
C THR A 497 -18.45 6.42 0.86
N ASP A 498 -19.45 6.35 1.70
CA ASP A 498 -20.58 5.44 1.63
C ASP A 498 -21.90 6.20 1.63
N THR A 499 -22.76 5.91 0.68
CA THR A 499 -24.06 6.59 0.53
C THR A 499 -25.25 5.73 0.93
N ARG A 500 -25.02 4.55 1.53
CA ARG A 500 -26.09 3.58 1.87
C ARG A 500 -27.20 4.13 2.77
N ASN A 501 -26.87 5.09 3.61
CA ASN A 501 -27.81 5.75 4.51
C ASN A 501 -28.35 7.08 3.97
N GLY A 502 -27.94 7.44 2.75
CA GLY A 502 -28.33 8.66 2.07
C GLY A 502 -29.37 8.44 0.99
N SER A 503 -29.88 9.55 0.48
CA SER A 503 -30.78 9.61 -0.68
C SER A 503 -30.46 10.87 -1.49
N VAL A 504 -30.98 10.97 -2.70
CA VAL A 504 -30.89 12.19 -3.52
C VAL A 504 -31.39 13.43 -2.77
N ARG A 505 -32.42 13.24 -1.91
CA ARG A 505 -32.99 14.35 -1.12
C ARG A 505 -32.11 14.77 0.05
N THR A 506 -31.48 13.83 0.73
CA THR A 506 -30.68 14.11 1.94
C THR A 506 -29.24 14.45 1.60
N ALA A 507 -28.74 13.99 0.46
CA ALA A 507 -27.32 14.07 0.04
C ALA A 507 -26.35 13.48 1.10
N LYS A 508 -26.85 12.71 2.08
CA LYS A 508 -26.05 12.17 3.19
C LYS A 508 -25.01 11.19 2.69
N GLN A 509 -23.79 11.36 3.18
CA GLN A 509 -22.66 10.47 2.94
C GLN A 509 -21.96 10.17 4.27
N ASP A 510 -21.62 8.92 4.49
CA ASP A 510 -20.88 8.47 5.67
C ASP A 510 -19.48 8.01 5.30
N ILE A 511 -18.58 7.92 6.28
CA ILE A 511 -17.27 7.29 6.12
C ILE A 511 -17.37 5.87 6.67
N ALA A 512 -17.21 4.89 5.78
CA ALA A 512 -17.22 3.48 6.13
C ALA A 512 -15.80 2.88 6.08
N ARG A 513 -15.59 1.82 6.86
CA ARG A 513 -14.34 1.05 6.86
C ARG A 513 -14.57 -0.45 6.75
N SER A 514 -13.58 -1.13 6.20
CA SER A 514 -13.40 -2.58 6.25
C SER A 514 -11.94 -2.94 6.53
N VAL A 515 -11.72 -4.11 7.10
CA VAL A 515 -10.38 -4.66 7.33
C VAL A 515 -10.27 -5.98 6.60
N VAL A 516 -9.19 -6.16 5.86
CA VAL A 516 -8.84 -7.41 5.19
C VAL A 516 -7.67 -8.04 5.93
N GLY A 517 -7.79 -9.31 6.28
CA GLY A 517 -6.69 -10.13 6.76
C GLY A 517 -6.08 -10.93 5.62
N PHE A 518 -4.78 -11.12 5.70
CA PHE A 518 -4.01 -11.90 4.72
C PHE A 518 -3.41 -13.13 5.38
N ASN A 519 -3.57 -14.28 4.72
CA ASN A 519 -2.79 -15.46 5.00
C ASN A 519 -1.64 -15.49 3.98
N ASP A 520 -0.42 -15.28 4.44
CA ASP A 520 0.80 -15.41 3.64
C ASP A 520 1.67 -16.53 4.23
N PRO A 521 1.38 -17.79 3.88
CA PRO A 521 2.13 -18.92 4.40
C PRO A 521 3.59 -18.85 3.94
N PRO A 522 4.54 -19.35 4.76
CA PRO A 522 5.94 -19.42 4.38
C PRO A 522 6.10 -20.18 3.06
N ARG A 523 6.97 -19.69 2.19
CA ARG A 523 7.25 -20.28 0.87
C ARG A 523 8.70 -20.68 0.76
N LEU A 524 8.93 -21.76 0.04
CA LEU A 524 10.28 -22.11 -0.40
C LEU A 524 10.70 -21.20 -1.57
N SER A 525 11.98 -20.93 -1.68
CA SER A 525 12.49 -20.34 -2.93
C SER A 525 12.23 -21.29 -4.09
N SER A 526 12.01 -20.77 -5.30
CA SER A 526 11.79 -21.59 -6.50
C SER A 526 12.91 -22.61 -6.73
N ALA A 527 14.15 -22.25 -6.41
CA ALA A 527 15.30 -23.16 -6.48
C ALA A 527 15.18 -24.29 -5.43
N SER A 528 14.80 -23.98 -4.18
CA SER A 528 14.62 -24.97 -3.11
C SER A 528 13.45 -25.90 -3.39
N GLU A 529 12.35 -25.38 -3.89
CA GLU A 529 11.18 -26.15 -4.29
C GLU A 529 11.51 -27.11 -5.43
N THR A 530 12.16 -26.64 -6.48
CA THR A 530 12.62 -27.46 -7.60
C THR A 530 13.60 -28.54 -7.13
N ALA A 531 14.55 -28.18 -6.25
CA ALA A 531 15.51 -29.14 -5.70
C ALA A 531 14.83 -30.25 -4.90
N LEU A 532 13.82 -29.93 -4.08
CA LEU A 532 13.05 -30.90 -3.31
C LEU A 532 12.21 -31.83 -4.22
N ARG A 533 11.52 -31.26 -5.23
CA ARG A 533 10.70 -32.02 -6.18
C ARG A 533 11.54 -32.94 -7.06
N VAL A 534 12.57 -32.40 -7.70
CA VAL A 534 13.47 -33.16 -8.57
C VAL A 534 14.29 -34.19 -7.76
N GLY A 535 14.89 -33.74 -6.65
CA GLY A 535 15.64 -34.61 -5.75
C GLY A 535 14.79 -35.75 -5.17
N GLY A 536 13.56 -35.44 -4.77
CA GLY A 536 12.59 -36.43 -4.29
C GLY A 536 12.23 -37.45 -5.35
N ALA A 537 11.96 -37.04 -6.58
CA ALA A 537 11.68 -37.91 -7.71
C ALA A 537 12.87 -38.84 -8.03
N LEU A 538 14.10 -38.30 -8.03
CA LEU A 538 15.31 -39.10 -8.24
C LEU A 538 15.52 -40.14 -7.14
N LEU A 539 15.28 -39.80 -5.88
CA LEU A 539 15.37 -40.74 -4.77
C LEU A 539 14.35 -41.88 -4.89
N ILE A 540 13.13 -41.59 -5.31
CA ILE A 540 12.11 -42.63 -5.57
C ILE A 540 12.55 -43.57 -6.69
N LEU A 541 13.05 -43.04 -7.81
CA LEU A 541 13.54 -43.81 -8.93
C LEU A 541 14.73 -44.70 -8.55
N LEU A 542 15.68 -44.20 -7.77
CA LEU A 542 16.80 -44.94 -7.23
C LEU A 542 16.34 -46.05 -6.29
N GLY A 543 15.37 -45.80 -5.43
CA GLY A 543 14.78 -46.78 -4.54
C GLY A 543 14.08 -47.91 -5.30
N ILE A 544 13.28 -47.56 -6.32
CA ILE A 544 12.64 -48.56 -7.20
C ILE A 544 13.70 -49.41 -7.95
N GLY A 545 14.71 -48.74 -8.52
CA GLY A 545 15.81 -49.43 -9.19
C GLY A 545 16.57 -50.42 -8.27
N THR A 546 16.83 -50.01 -7.02
CA THR A 546 17.46 -50.83 -6.00
C THR A 546 16.58 -52.04 -5.64
N LEU A 547 15.27 -51.88 -5.54
CA LEU A 547 14.32 -52.94 -5.28
C LEU A 547 14.28 -53.95 -6.44
N VAL A 548 14.21 -53.46 -7.68
CA VAL A 548 14.24 -54.32 -8.88
C VAL A 548 15.52 -55.14 -8.94
N LEU A 549 16.67 -54.52 -8.65
CA LEU A 549 17.96 -55.21 -8.60
C LEU A 549 17.99 -56.31 -7.51
N ALA A 550 17.45 -56.02 -6.33
CA ALA A 550 17.34 -56.95 -5.24
C ALA A 550 16.48 -58.19 -5.62
N LEU A 551 15.34 -57.95 -6.25
CA LEU A 551 14.44 -58.99 -6.73
C LEU A 551 15.06 -59.82 -7.87
N ALA A 552 15.74 -59.19 -8.81
CA ALA A 552 16.46 -59.85 -9.90
C ALA A 552 17.56 -60.79 -9.35
N ARG A 553 18.35 -60.33 -8.37
CA ARG A 553 19.35 -61.12 -7.67
C ARG A 553 18.72 -62.33 -6.95
N ARG A 554 17.58 -62.17 -6.30
CA ARG A 554 16.84 -63.25 -5.66
C ARG A 554 16.41 -64.33 -6.67
N ARG A 555 15.85 -63.93 -7.82
CA ARG A 555 15.45 -64.80 -8.90
C ARG A 555 16.63 -65.57 -9.50
N ALA A 556 17.76 -64.89 -9.70
CA ALA A 556 18.99 -65.49 -10.21
C ALA A 556 19.58 -66.53 -9.21
N ALA A 557 19.54 -66.26 -7.90
CA ALA A 557 19.97 -67.15 -6.86
C ALA A 557 19.06 -68.42 -6.78
N ALA A 558 17.73 -68.23 -6.86
CA ALA A 558 16.78 -69.31 -6.89
C ALA A 558 16.95 -70.27 -8.10
N ARG A 559 17.28 -69.67 -9.29
CA ARG A 559 17.57 -70.52 -10.49
C ARG A 559 18.89 -71.26 -10.44
N LYS A 560 19.85 -70.82 -9.61
CA LYS A 560 21.10 -71.56 -9.40
C LYS A 560 21.00 -72.69 -8.33
N ALA A 561 19.95 -72.58 -7.49
CA ALA A 561 19.69 -73.57 -6.44
C ALA A 561 18.71 -74.68 -6.86
N ALA A 562 17.96 -74.51 -7.95
CA ALA A 562 17.17 -75.52 -8.67
C ALA A 562 17.99 -76.13 -9.79
#